data_48bcafe5bc17a22eeb94b58f62afb277
#
_entry.id   48bcafe5bc17a22eeb94b58f62afb277
#
_cell.length_a   1.000
_cell.length_b   1.000
_cell.length_c   1.000
_cell.angle_alpha   90.00
_cell.angle_beta   90.00
_cell.angle_gamma   90.00
#
_symmetry.space_group_name_H-M   'P 1'
#
loop_
_entity.id
_entity.type
_entity.pdbx_description
1 polymer ?
#
loop_
_entity_poly.entity_id
_entity_poly.type
_entity_poly.pdbx_seq_one_letter_code
_entity_poly.pdbx_strand_id
1 'polypeptide(L)'
;MNETPAFIPPPYPYDRLDELKALGERHPGGLVDCSIGTPIDPPPASVVAALSTSEAERSYPPSIGTEAFREQVAAWSHTRFGVRIDPGSEVAAAVGTKEFVAGLPHWMKLRNPSRDTVLYPAVSYPSYEMGATLAGCRAVAVPVNEDWSIQLESISEEDAKRALLMWVNTPGNPAGGLDNLE
;
A
#
# COMPACT_ATOMS: atom_id res chain seq x y z
N MET A 1 28.57 -0.38 28.28
CA MET A 1 27.93 -0.89 27.06
C MET A 1 26.72 0.01 26.81
N ASN A 2 26.73 0.80 25.72
CA ASN A 2 25.56 1.58 25.38
C ASN A 2 24.50 0.61 24.80
N GLU A 3 23.47 0.33 25.57
CA GLU A 3 22.34 -0.42 25.07
C GLU A 3 21.65 0.43 24.00
N THR A 4 21.63 -0.07 22.78
CA THR A 4 20.81 0.53 21.73
C THR A 4 19.35 0.39 22.17
N PRO A 5 18.57 1.50 22.27
CA PRO A 5 17.18 1.40 22.70
C PRO A 5 16.41 0.43 21.78
N ALA A 6 15.60 -0.42 22.39
CA ALA A 6 14.77 -1.36 21.65
C ALA A 6 13.84 -0.60 20.69
N PHE A 7 13.69 -1.10 19.47
CA PHE A 7 12.71 -0.54 18.53
C PHE A 7 11.29 -0.71 19.08
N ILE A 8 10.59 0.38 19.22
CA ILE A 8 9.17 0.39 19.59
C ILE A 8 8.37 0.77 18.34
N PRO A 9 7.58 -0.16 17.78
CA PRO A 9 6.76 0.17 16.63
C PRO A 9 5.73 1.25 16.97
N PRO A 10 5.46 2.21 16.08
CA PRO A 10 4.39 3.17 16.30
C PRO A 10 3.05 2.43 16.34
N PRO A 11 2.07 2.92 17.14
CA PRO A 11 0.75 2.31 17.20
C PRO A 11 0.08 2.36 15.83
N TYR A 12 -0.60 1.28 15.46
CA TYR A 12 -1.33 1.25 14.20
C TYR A 12 -2.50 2.25 14.25
N PRO A 13 -2.68 3.12 13.24
CA PRO A 13 -3.63 4.22 13.32
C PRO A 13 -5.08 3.81 13.61
N TYR A 14 -5.51 2.63 13.16
CA TYR A 14 -6.86 2.13 13.42
C TYR A 14 -7.09 1.72 14.88
N ASP A 15 -6.05 1.39 15.64
CA ASP A 15 -6.18 1.05 17.06
C ASP A 15 -6.64 2.27 17.88
N ARG A 16 -6.41 3.48 17.37
CA ARG A 16 -6.88 4.74 17.98
C ARG A 16 -8.40 4.93 17.88
N LEU A 17 -9.07 4.17 17.02
CA LEU A 17 -10.52 4.27 16.82
C LEU A 17 -11.32 3.51 17.90
N ASP A 18 -10.69 2.63 18.66
CA ASP A 18 -11.39 1.77 19.61
C ASP A 18 -12.11 2.59 20.71
N GLU A 19 -11.47 3.66 21.20
CA GLU A 19 -12.10 4.56 22.18
C GLU A 19 -13.31 5.30 21.57
N LEU A 20 -13.21 5.73 20.32
CA LEU A 20 -14.28 6.41 19.59
C LEU A 20 -15.45 5.45 19.30
N LYS A 21 -15.16 4.19 18.96
CA LYS A 21 -16.15 3.13 18.76
C LYS A 21 -16.91 2.87 20.07
N ALA A 22 -16.18 2.69 21.17
CA ALA A 22 -16.76 2.49 22.47
C ALA A 22 -17.64 3.68 22.93
N LEU A 23 -17.31 4.91 22.52
CA LEU A 23 -18.14 6.07 22.76
C LEU A 23 -19.40 6.05 21.88
N GLY A 24 -19.27 5.74 20.61
CA GLY A 24 -20.40 5.66 19.67
C GLY A 24 -21.41 4.58 20.03
N GLU A 25 -20.95 3.42 20.52
CA GLU A 25 -21.80 2.32 20.98
C GLU A 25 -22.72 2.68 22.16
N ARG A 26 -22.37 3.74 22.94
CA ARG A 26 -23.21 4.24 24.02
C ARG A 26 -24.43 5.04 23.53
N HIS A 27 -24.44 5.42 22.24
CA HIS A 27 -25.58 6.13 21.67
C HIS A 27 -26.80 5.21 21.57
N PRO A 28 -28.05 5.66 21.96
CA PRO A 28 -29.24 4.82 21.89
C PRO A 28 -29.57 4.23 20.52
N GLY A 29 -29.11 4.88 19.43
CA GLY A 29 -29.24 4.41 18.04
C GLY A 29 -28.14 3.48 17.58
N GLY A 30 -27.17 3.16 18.43
CA GLY A 30 -25.99 2.37 18.08
C GLY A 30 -24.94 3.15 17.28
N LEU A 31 -23.92 2.42 16.81
CA LEU A 31 -22.81 2.93 16.02
C LEU A 31 -22.96 2.50 14.55
N VAL A 32 -22.78 3.42 13.63
CA VAL A 32 -22.50 3.12 12.21
C VAL A 32 -21.00 3.32 11.97
N ASP A 33 -20.27 2.22 11.89
CA ASP A 33 -18.81 2.26 11.65
C ASP A 33 -18.51 2.46 10.15
N CYS A 34 -18.03 3.65 9.79
CA CYS A 34 -17.61 4.00 8.44
C CYS A 34 -16.07 4.06 8.30
N SER A 35 -15.31 3.55 9.26
CA SER A 35 -13.85 3.64 9.29
C SER A 35 -13.16 2.75 8.25
N ILE A 36 -13.79 1.65 7.85
CA ILE A 36 -13.24 0.71 6.87
C ILE A 36 -14.29 0.44 5.79
N GLY A 37 -13.96 0.79 4.54
CA GLY A 37 -14.77 0.46 3.37
C GLY A 37 -14.46 -0.96 2.88
N THR A 38 -15.44 -1.87 3.00
CA THR A 38 -15.31 -3.23 2.48
C THR A 38 -16.47 -3.52 1.55
N PRO A 39 -16.21 -4.04 0.31
CA PRO A 39 -17.29 -4.52 -0.57
C PRO A 39 -18.07 -5.64 0.13
N ILE A 40 -19.40 -5.53 0.11
CA ILE A 40 -20.30 -6.53 0.71
C ILE A 40 -20.97 -7.43 -0.34
N ASP A 41 -20.89 -7.06 -1.62
CA ASP A 41 -21.44 -7.87 -2.70
C ASP A 41 -20.65 -9.18 -2.84
N PRO A 42 -21.31 -10.31 -3.04
CA PRO A 42 -20.62 -11.58 -3.25
C PRO A 42 -19.83 -11.54 -4.58
N PRO A 43 -18.66 -12.22 -4.64
CA PRO A 43 -17.95 -12.35 -5.90
C PRO A 43 -18.77 -13.16 -6.92
N PRO A 44 -18.55 -12.96 -8.24
CA PRO A 44 -19.21 -13.77 -9.26
C PRO A 44 -19.00 -15.27 -9.02
N ALA A 45 -20.03 -16.06 -9.25
CA ALA A 45 -19.98 -17.52 -9.03
C ALA A 45 -18.87 -18.21 -9.85
N SER A 46 -18.52 -17.68 -11.03
CA SER A 46 -17.40 -18.15 -11.85
C SER A 46 -16.05 -18.00 -11.16
N VAL A 47 -15.85 -16.92 -10.39
CA VAL A 47 -14.61 -16.69 -9.62
C VAL A 47 -14.51 -17.69 -8.48
N VAL A 48 -15.61 -17.91 -7.75
CA VAL A 48 -15.66 -18.91 -6.67
C VAL A 48 -15.38 -20.30 -7.21
N ALA A 49 -15.99 -20.68 -8.33
CA ALA A 49 -15.77 -21.97 -8.99
C ALA A 49 -14.30 -22.14 -9.43
N ALA A 50 -13.71 -21.10 -10.04
CA ALA A 50 -12.30 -21.15 -10.45
C ALA A 50 -11.34 -21.34 -9.27
N LEU A 51 -11.60 -20.65 -8.14
CA LEU A 51 -10.82 -20.84 -6.92
C LEU A 51 -10.95 -22.23 -6.34
N SER A 52 -12.17 -22.80 -6.30
CA SER A 52 -12.43 -24.13 -5.74
C SER A 52 -11.83 -25.28 -6.56
N THR A 53 -11.50 -25.03 -7.82
CA THR A 53 -10.91 -26.03 -8.74
C THR A 53 -9.44 -25.71 -9.09
N SER A 54 -8.83 -24.75 -8.42
CA SER A 54 -7.47 -24.27 -8.75
C SER A 54 -6.37 -25.27 -8.37
N GLU A 55 -6.67 -26.24 -7.49
CA GLU A 55 -5.69 -27.20 -6.93
C GLU A 55 -4.45 -26.53 -6.31
N ALA A 56 -4.60 -25.26 -5.89
CA ALA A 56 -3.51 -24.45 -5.35
C ALA A 56 -2.88 -25.04 -4.07
N GLU A 57 -3.61 -25.95 -3.38
CA GLU A 57 -3.16 -26.63 -2.17
C GLU A 57 -2.17 -27.76 -2.44
N ARG A 58 -1.96 -28.17 -3.71
CA ARG A 58 -1.17 -29.36 -4.06
C ARG A 58 0.31 -29.13 -4.25
N SER A 59 0.76 -27.88 -4.33
CA SER A 59 2.18 -27.57 -4.55
C SER A 59 2.58 -26.20 -4.04
N TYR A 60 3.89 -26.00 -3.86
CA TYR A 60 4.43 -24.66 -3.59
C TYR A 60 4.50 -23.89 -4.91
N PRO A 61 3.90 -22.69 -4.99
CA PRO A 61 4.02 -21.85 -6.17
C PRO A 61 5.43 -21.28 -6.30
N PRO A 62 5.88 -20.92 -7.52
CA PRO A 62 7.07 -20.11 -7.70
C PRO A 62 6.95 -18.78 -6.96
N SER A 63 8.04 -18.27 -6.38
CA SER A 63 8.04 -17.02 -5.59
C SER A 63 7.55 -15.79 -6.36
N ILE A 64 7.74 -15.76 -7.67
CA ILE A 64 7.24 -14.67 -8.55
C ILE A 64 5.82 -14.92 -9.09
N GLY A 65 5.16 -16.02 -8.67
CA GLY A 65 3.89 -16.46 -9.23
C GLY A 65 4.05 -17.38 -10.44
N THR A 66 2.99 -18.17 -10.73
CA THR A 66 2.98 -19.06 -11.91
C THR A 66 3.05 -18.25 -13.22
N GLU A 67 3.56 -18.85 -14.28
CA GLU A 67 3.59 -18.23 -15.61
C GLU A 67 2.18 -17.86 -16.07
N ALA A 68 1.22 -18.77 -15.91
CA ALA A 68 -0.17 -18.52 -16.26
C ALA A 68 -0.78 -17.31 -15.51
N PHE A 69 -0.47 -17.14 -14.21
CA PHE A 69 -0.88 -15.96 -13.46
C PHE A 69 -0.32 -14.67 -14.05
N ARG A 70 0.99 -14.66 -14.34
CA ARG A 70 1.68 -13.47 -14.86
C ARG A 70 1.21 -13.09 -16.26
N GLU A 71 0.97 -14.08 -17.13
CA GLU A 71 0.37 -13.89 -18.46
C GLU A 71 -1.04 -13.31 -18.39
N GLN A 72 -1.89 -13.82 -17.47
CA GLN A 72 -3.23 -13.27 -17.29
C GLN A 72 -3.22 -11.84 -16.77
N VAL A 73 -2.29 -11.48 -15.89
CA VAL A 73 -2.10 -10.09 -15.44
C VAL A 73 -1.72 -9.20 -16.62
N ALA A 74 -0.80 -9.64 -17.47
CA ALA A 74 -0.39 -8.89 -18.66
C ALA A 74 -1.54 -8.72 -19.66
N ALA A 75 -2.30 -9.78 -19.92
CA ALA A 75 -3.48 -9.75 -20.79
C ALA A 75 -4.58 -8.82 -20.24
N TRP A 76 -4.84 -8.88 -18.95
CA TRP A 76 -5.81 -8.02 -18.29
C TRP A 76 -5.38 -6.55 -18.34
N SER A 77 -4.12 -6.24 -18.07
CA SER A 77 -3.57 -4.88 -18.15
C SER A 77 -3.72 -4.30 -19.55
N HIS A 78 -3.45 -5.11 -20.58
CA HIS A 78 -3.64 -4.70 -21.96
C HIS A 78 -5.12 -4.42 -22.28
N THR A 79 -6.01 -5.33 -21.90
CA THR A 79 -7.44 -5.21 -22.20
C THR A 79 -8.08 -4.04 -21.44
N ARG A 80 -7.69 -3.82 -20.19
CA ARG A 80 -8.33 -2.84 -19.30
C ARG A 80 -7.78 -1.43 -19.47
N PHE A 81 -6.47 -1.31 -19.70
CA PHE A 81 -5.76 -0.03 -19.70
C PHE A 81 -4.98 0.26 -20.98
N GLY A 82 -4.92 -0.68 -21.93
CA GLY A 82 -4.09 -0.54 -23.13
C GLY A 82 -2.59 -0.67 -22.87
N VAL A 83 -2.19 -1.02 -21.64
CA VAL A 83 -0.80 -1.13 -21.23
C VAL A 83 -0.24 -2.50 -21.61
N ARG A 84 0.95 -2.52 -22.21
CA ARG A 84 1.68 -3.75 -22.52
C ARG A 84 2.81 -3.90 -21.51
N ILE A 85 2.80 -5.02 -20.80
CA ILE A 85 3.83 -5.41 -19.83
C ILE A 85 4.38 -6.79 -20.19
N ASP A 86 5.64 -7.03 -19.93
CA ASP A 86 6.28 -8.34 -20.12
C ASP A 86 6.01 -9.23 -18.89
N PRO A 87 5.26 -10.32 -19.03
CA PRO A 87 4.98 -11.23 -17.91
C PRO A 87 6.24 -11.90 -17.34
N GLY A 88 7.34 -11.93 -18.12
CA GLY A 88 8.61 -12.52 -17.71
C GLY A 88 9.40 -11.67 -16.73
N SER A 89 9.35 -10.34 -16.86
CA SER A 89 10.22 -9.42 -16.13
C SER A 89 9.49 -8.29 -15.38
N GLU A 90 8.20 -8.03 -15.68
CA GLU A 90 7.47 -6.89 -15.15
C GLU A 90 6.25 -7.28 -14.27
N VAL A 91 6.06 -8.58 -14.03
CA VAL A 91 4.97 -9.10 -13.18
C VAL A 91 5.54 -10.03 -12.12
N ALA A 92 5.19 -9.78 -10.88
CA ALA A 92 5.46 -10.69 -9.77
C ALA A 92 4.24 -10.76 -8.83
N ALA A 93 3.99 -11.96 -8.30
CA ALA A 93 2.95 -12.15 -7.30
C ALA A 93 3.39 -11.57 -5.95
N ALA A 94 2.44 -11.03 -5.21
CA ALA A 94 2.61 -10.64 -3.82
C ALA A 94 1.49 -11.25 -2.97
N VAL A 95 1.75 -11.48 -1.69
CA VAL A 95 0.75 -11.99 -0.74
C VAL A 95 -0.11 -10.82 -0.25
N GLY A 96 -0.76 -10.15 -1.18
CA GLY A 96 -1.59 -8.97 -0.95
C GLY A 96 -0.83 -7.65 -1.10
N THR A 97 -1.56 -6.63 -1.55
CA THR A 97 -1.02 -5.28 -1.80
C THR A 97 -0.44 -4.64 -0.55
N LYS A 98 -1.02 -4.90 0.63
CA LYS A 98 -0.53 -4.36 1.90
C LYS A 98 0.87 -4.86 2.23
N GLU A 99 1.16 -6.14 2.02
CA GLU A 99 2.49 -6.71 2.21
C GLU A 99 3.51 -6.06 1.27
N PHE A 100 3.15 -5.92 -0.01
CA PHE A 100 3.99 -5.24 -0.98
C PHE A 100 4.31 -3.80 -0.55
N VAL A 101 3.29 -3.03 -0.17
CA VAL A 101 3.45 -1.64 0.29
C VAL A 101 4.35 -1.56 1.51
N ALA A 102 4.15 -2.43 2.49
CA ALA A 102 4.96 -2.42 3.71
C ALA A 102 6.40 -2.91 3.49
N GLY A 103 6.61 -3.86 2.57
CA GLY A 103 7.91 -4.47 2.31
C GLY A 103 8.78 -3.72 1.31
N LEU A 104 8.19 -2.99 0.36
CA LEU A 104 8.94 -2.35 -0.73
C LEU A 104 10.05 -1.41 -0.24
N PRO A 105 9.86 -0.54 0.76
CA PRO A 105 10.94 0.31 1.28
C PRO A 105 12.16 -0.50 1.74
N HIS A 106 11.94 -1.63 2.40
CA HIS A 106 13.01 -2.50 2.85
C HIS A 106 13.80 -3.11 1.67
N TRP A 107 13.13 -3.65 0.68
CA TRP A 107 13.78 -4.22 -0.50
C TRP A 107 14.53 -3.18 -1.33
N MET A 108 13.96 -2.00 -1.47
CA MET A 108 14.61 -0.88 -2.16
C MET A 108 15.84 -0.39 -1.40
N LYS A 109 15.80 -0.35 -0.06
CA LYS A 109 16.95 0.04 0.76
C LYS A 109 18.10 -0.97 0.66
N LEU A 110 17.80 -2.26 0.62
CA LEU A 110 18.82 -3.30 0.37
C LEU A 110 19.51 -3.10 -0.99
N ARG A 111 18.75 -2.67 -2.00
CA ARG A 111 19.27 -2.40 -3.34
C ARG A 111 20.04 -1.08 -3.42
N ASN A 112 19.63 -0.08 -2.67
CA ASN A 112 20.24 1.26 -2.65
C ASN A 112 20.41 1.79 -1.22
N PRO A 113 21.41 1.29 -0.48
CA PRO A 113 21.61 1.62 0.93
C PRO A 113 21.99 3.08 1.19
N SER A 114 22.43 3.81 0.15
CA SER A 114 22.79 5.22 0.27
C SER A 114 21.57 6.16 0.36
N ARG A 115 20.38 5.68 0.03
CA ARG A 115 19.12 6.42 0.15
C ARG A 115 18.27 5.86 1.29
N ASP A 116 17.64 6.76 2.04
CA ASP A 116 16.97 6.38 3.29
C ASP A 116 15.67 7.15 3.57
N THR A 117 15.13 7.85 2.60
CA THR A 117 13.92 8.65 2.78
C THR A 117 12.79 8.09 1.89
N VAL A 118 11.63 7.87 2.50
CA VAL A 118 10.40 7.49 1.81
C VAL A 118 9.43 8.65 1.89
N LEU A 119 9.02 9.15 0.72
CA LEU A 119 8.06 10.23 0.59
C LEU A 119 6.66 9.63 0.41
N TYR A 120 5.64 10.26 0.99
CA TYR A 120 4.24 9.84 0.83
C TYR A 120 3.30 11.02 1.07
N PRO A 121 2.08 11.03 0.50
CA PRO A 121 1.11 12.10 0.73
C PRO A 121 0.71 12.17 2.21
N ALA A 122 0.65 13.38 2.79
CA ALA A 122 0.32 13.57 4.22
C ALA A 122 -1.05 12.98 4.60
N VAL A 123 -1.98 12.95 3.65
CA VAL A 123 -3.27 12.27 3.79
C VAL A 123 -3.25 11.05 2.88
N SER A 124 -2.98 9.89 3.44
CA SER A 124 -2.79 8.67 2.64
C SER A 124 -2.95 7.39 3.46
N TYR A 125 -2.75 6.26 2.80
CA TYR A 125 -2.82 4.96 3.43
C TYR A 125 -1.71 4.78 4.48
N PRO A 126 -2.05 4.47 5.75
CA PRO A 126 -1.09 4.44 6.86
C PRO A 126 0.11 3.51 6.68
N SER A 127 -0.02 2.50 5.82
CA SER A 127 1.06 1.55 5.58
C SER A 127 2.25 2.14 4.84
N TYR A 128 2.12 3.33 4.23
CA TYR A 128 3.25 4.02 3.60
C TYR A 128 4.27 4.46 4.65
N GLU A 129 3.80 5.15 5.69
CA GLU A 129 4.63 5.56 6.84
C GLU A 129 5.18 4.35 7.60
N MET A 130 4.31 3.39 7.87
CA MET A 130 4.68 2.19 8.63
C MET A 130 5.76 1.38 7.91
N GLY A 131 5.63 1.17 6.60
CA GLY A 131 6.64 0.46 5.81
C GLY A 131 7.99 1.17 5.78
N ALA A 132 8.00 2.51 5.70
CA ALA A 132 9.22 3.31 5.80
C ALA A 132 9.90 3.12 7.17
N THR A 133 9.12 3.22 8.24
CA THR A 133 9.60 3.08 9.63
C THR A 133 10.18 1.69 9.89
N LEU A 134 9.48 0.63 9.47
CA LEU A 134 9.94 -0.75 9.62
C LEU A 134 11.22 -1.05 8.81
N ALA A 135 11.41 -0.35 7.69
CA ALA A 135 12.63 -0.42 6.88
C ALA A 135 13.81 0.40 7.48
N GLY A 136 13.60 1.09 8.60
CA GLY A 136 14.59 2.02 9.16
C GLY A 136 14.87 3.20 8.26
N CYS A 137 13.86 3.63 7.48
CA CYS A 137 13.89 4.83 6.64
C CYS A 137 13.24 6.01 7.36
N ARG A 138 13.60 7.23 6.94
CA ARG A 138 12.85 8.43 7.29
C ARG A 138 11.55 8.43 6.51
N ALA A 139 10.45 8.55 7.23
CA ALA A 139 9.12 8.72 6.66
C ALA A 139 8.82 10.22 6.56
N VAL A 140 8.63 10.75 5.36
CA VAL A 140 8.40 12.17 5.10
C VAL A 140 7.04 12.36 4.44
N ALA A 141 6.12 12.93 5.20
CA ALA A 141 4.79 13.28 4.72
C ALA A 141 4.86 14.55 3.85
N VAL A 142 4.48 14.43 2.59
CA VAL A 142 4.39 15.55 1.64
C VAL A 142 3.00 16.18 1.76
N PRO A 143 2.89 17.50 2.02
CA PRO A 143 1.60 18.17 2.12
C PRO A 143 0.71 17.94 0.88
N VAL A 144 -0.59 17.98 1.10
CA VAL A 144 -1.60 18.01 0.05
C VAL A 144 -2.35 19.36 0.10
N ASN A 145 -2.84 19.83 -1.05
CA ASN A 145 -3.64 21.04 -1.14
C ASN A 145 -5.12 20.80 -0.78
N GLU A 146 -5.97 21.79 -0.95
CA GLU A 146 -7.41 21.71 -0.67
C GLU A 146 -8.14 20.68 -1.58
N ASP A 147 -7.60 20.42 -2.78
CA ASP A 147 -8.10 19.43 -3.73
C ASP A 147 -7.49 18.04 -3.50
N TRP A 148 -6.73 17.86 -2.44
CA TRP A 148 -6.01 16.63 -2.06
C TRP A 148 -4.90 16.22 -3.01
N SER A 149 -4.44 17.12 -3.89
CA SER A 149 -3.28 16.88 -4.77
C SER A 149 -1.97 17.09 -4.01
N ILE A 150 -0.96 16.29 -4.35
CA ILE A 150 0.35 16.31 -3.68
C ILE A 150 1.11 17.61 -4.06
N GLN A 151 1.61 18.33 -3.06
CA GLN A 151 2.43 19.53 -3.25
C GLN A 151 3.91 19.17 -3.41
N LEU A 152 4.30 18.71 -4.61
CA LEU A 152 5.67 18.26 -4.90
C LEU A 152 6.73 19.35 -4.63
N GLU A 153 6.38 20.61 -4.84
CA GLU A 153 7.23 21.80 -4.60
C GLU A 153 7.57 22.00 -3.11
N SER A 154 6.82 21.39 -2.22
CA SER A 154 7.10 21.42 -0.77
C SER A 154 8.22 20.49 -0.33
N ILE A 155 8.66 19.58 -1.21
CA ILE A 155 9.72 18.62 -0.91
C ILE A 155 11.05 19.36 -0.87
N SER A 156 11.76 19.26 0.27
CA SER A 156 13.09 19.86 0.40
C SER A 156 14.10 19.23 -0.56
N GLU A 157 15.10 19.99 -1.00
CA GLU A 157 16.20 19.43 -1.80
C GLU A 157 16.93 18.28 -1.07
N GLU A 158 17.05 18.36 0.25
CA GLU A 158 17.66 17.29 1.04
C GLU A 158 16.84 16.02 0.95
N ASP A 159 15.53 16.10 1.18
CA ASP A 159 14.65 14.93 1.11
C ASP A 159 14.58 14.36 -0.29
N ALA A 160 14.53 15.20 -1.32
CA ALA A 160 14.57 14.77 -2.70
C ALA A 160 15.88 14.00 -3.06
N LYS A 161 17.03 14.49 -2.60
CA LYS A 161 18.33 13.84 -2.80
C LYS A 161 18.43 12.49 -2.08
N ARG A 162 17.81 12.38 -0.92
CA ARG A 162 17.78 11.17 -0.08
C ARG A 162 16.63 10.22 -0.43
N ALA A 163 15.70 10.63 -1.28
CA ALA A 163 14.51 9.86 -1.59
C ALA A 163 14.86 8.49 -2.19
N LEU A 164 14.42 7.44 -1.51
CA LEU A 164 14.50 6.06 -1.94
C LEU A 164 13.35 5.71 -2.86
N LEU A 165 12.16 6.16 -2.48
CA LEU A 165 10.93 6.07 -3.26
C LEU A 165 9.94 7.13 -2.78
N MET A 166 8.94 7.39 -3.63
CA MET A 166 7.76 8.17 -3.30
C MET A 166 6.52 7.35 -3.61
N TRP A 167 5.61 7.30 -2.64
CA TRP A 167 4.29 6.72 -2.85
C TRP A 167 3.36 7.73 -3.51
N VAL A 168 2.70 7.30 -4.57
CA VAL A 168 1.65 8.06 -5.26
C VAL A 168 0.45 7.14 -5.39
N ASN A 169 -0.74 7.66 -5.09
CA ASN A 169 -1.99 6.93 -5.18
C ASN A 169 -3.09 7.85 -5.70
N THR A 170 -3.53 7.63 -6.92
CA THR A 170 -4.61 8.41 -7.55
C THR A 170 -5.66 7.48 -8.15
N PRO A 171 -6.95 7.61 -7.79
CA PRO A 171 -7.50 8.44 -6.72
C PRO A 171 -6.90 8.13 -5.35
N GLY A 172 -6.63 9.17 -4.54
CA GLY A 172 -5.98 9.06 -3.24
C GLY A 172 -6.85 8.40 -2.17
N ASN A 173 -6.29 7.47 -1.40
CA ASN A 173 -6.97 6.88 -0.23
C ASN A 173 -6.46 7.60 1.05
N PRO A 174 -7.36 8.20 1.89
CA PRO A 174 -8.82 8.08 1.89
C PRO A 174 -9.56 9.24 1.17
N ALA A 175 -8.88 10.29 0.75
CA ALA A 175 -9.48 11.55 0.34
C ALA A 175 -10.18 11.52 -1.04
N GLY A 176 -9.81 10.59 -1.92
CA GLY A 176 -10.38 10.48 -3.26
C GLY A 176 -9.86 11.54 -4.25
N GLY A 177 -8.87 12.35 -3.86
CA GLY A 177 -8.26 13.37 -4.73
C GLY A 177 -7.59 12.74 -5.96
N LEU A 178 -7.56 13.51 -7.05
CA LEU A 178 -6.90 13.14 -8.29
C LEU A 178 -5.67 14.02 -8.48
N ASP A 179 -4.52 13.41 -8.67
CA ASP A 179 -3.33 14.13 -9.09
C ASP A 179 -3.32 14.29 -10.61
N ASN A 180 -3.08 15.51 -11.09
CA ASN A 180 -2.82 15.77 -12.49
C ASN A 180 -1.38 15.36 -12.80
N LEU A 181 -1.22 14.60 -13.89
CA LEU A 181 0.10 14.15 -14.37
C LEU A 181 0.71 15.13 -15.40
N GLU A 182 0.22 16.36 -15.48
CA GLU A 182 0.76 17.43 -16.33
C GLU A 182 1.95 18.15 -15.68
#